data_46ecc58f5dfafc684d23cbd79e2d09f9
#
_entry.id   46ecc58f5dfafc684d23cbd79e2d09f9
#
_cell.length_a   1.000
_cell.length_b   1.000
_cell.length_c   1.000
_cell.angle_alpha   90.00
_cell.angle_beta   90.00
_cell.angle_gamma   90.00
#
_symmetry.space_group_name_H-M   'P 1'
#
loop_
_entity.id
_entity.type
_entity.pdbx_description
1 polymer ?
#
loop_
_entity_poly.entity_id
_entity_poly.type
_entity_poly.pdbx_seq_one_letter_code
_entity_poly.pdbx_strand_id
1 'polypeptide(L)'
;MDFTKRIIASIAFCGLSINGIAQTLTGCVVGKDDCKPIAYASVTLKENRLYAFTDEKGCFTIKNVPKGKCTAVISCLGYAEQTVVVTINNDGATLNVRLAEDNLQLDEVQVVAHRKKDEITTSYTIDRKTLDNQQIMTLADIAQLLPGGKSVNPSLMNDSKLTLRSGSSERGNASFGTAIEVDGVRLNNNAMMGETAGVSTRGVSASNIESVEVVPGIASVEYGDLTNGVVKVKTRRGSSPFILEGSINQHTRQIALHKGLDLGKNTGLINFSLEHARSFSDAASPYTAYQRNVLSLHYMNVFMKKTQPLTLDIGLNGGVGGYDSKADPDRNLDSYYKVKDNNVGGNVRLDWLLNKSWITNLNFTAAFTYADKRSESYSNESSSSTQPYIHTLTEGYNIAEDYDKNPSANIILGPTGYWYLRVFGDSKPLTYSLKLKANWNKSFGKFRNRLLIGAEWTSSRNKGKGTHYEDMRYAPTWREYRFDVLPALNNMALYAEDKLSMAINTKQNVELTAGVREDITSIPGSEYGTVGSLSPRVNMRYMLRFGQESWVNSLSLHSGWGKSVKL
;
A
#
# COMPACT_ATOMS: atom_id res chain seq x y z
N MET A 1 15.87 -48.44 11.72
CA MET A 1 17.06 -47.78 12.34
C MET A 1 18.08 -47.34 11.28
N ASP A 2 17.63 -47.02 10.04
CA ASP A 2 18.53 -46.72 8.90
C ASP A 2 18.31 -45.35 8.21
N PHE A 3 17.31 -44.61 8.63
CA PHE A 3 17.02 -43.31 8.01
C PHE A 3 17.86 -42.15 8.63
N THR A 4 18.17 -42.28 9.90
CA THR A 4 18.99 -41.28 10.64
C THR A 4 20.47 -41.33 10.31
N LYS A 5 20.99 -42.50 9.95
CA LYS A 5 22.41 -42.65 9.54
C LYS A 5 22.69 -42.09 8.14
N ARG A 6 21.73 -42.07 7.25
CA ARG A 6 21.89 -41.47 5.90
C ARG A 6 21.84 -39.94 5.90
N ILE A 7 21.12 -39.32 6.84
CA ILE A 7 21.08 -37.88 7.00
C ILE A 7 22.40 -37.35 7.59
N ILE A 8 23.00 -38.09 8.54
CA ILE A 8 24.27 -37.71 9.16
C ILE A 8 25.44 -37.87 8.17
N ALA A 9 25.42 -38.86 7.29
CA ALA A 9 26.42 -39.02 6.24
C ALA A 9 26.34 -37.95 5.14
N SER A 10 25.15 -37.41 4.85
CA SER A 10 24.98 -36.30 3.89
C SER A 10 25.42 -34.95 4.45
N ILE A 11 25.38 -34.76 5.77
CA ILE A 11 25.86 -33.56 6.43
C ILE A 11 27.41 -33.58 6.58
N ALA A 12 28.01 -34.74 6.70
CA ALA A 12 29.48 -34.89 6.82
C ALA A 12 30.25 -34.71 5.50
N PHE A 13 29.57 -34.78 4.33
CA PHE A 13 30.23 -34.60 3.03
C PHE A 13 30.29 -33.14 2.56
N CYS A 14 29.65 -32.18 3.25
CA CYS A 14 29.77 -30.73 2.99
C CYS A 14 30.96 -30.04 3.68
N GLY A 15 31.82 -30.79 4.32
CA GLY A 15 32.97 -30.27 5.11
C GLY A 15 34.30 -30.18 4.36
N LEU A 16 34.34 -30.20 3.03
CA LEU A 16 35.57 -29.88 2.29
C LEU A 16 35.73 -28.35 2.16
N SER A 17 36.37 -27.78 3.14
CA SER A 17 36.85 -26.40 3.13
C SER A 17 37.88 -26.23 2.01
N ILE A 18 37.44 -25.68 0.89
CA ILE A 18 38.36 -25.04 -0.06
C ILE A 18 38.81 -23.75 0.63
N ASN A 19 40.01 -23.72 1.13
CA ASN A 19 40.70 -22.52 1.58
C ASN A 19 40.91 -21.59 0.36
N GLY A 20 39.86 -20.89 -0.05
CA GLY A 20 40.01 -19.73 -0.91
C GLY A 20 40.65 -18.62 -0.11
N ILE A 21 41.82 -18.15 -0.53
CA ILE A 21 42.48 -16.96 0.03
C ILE A 21 41.49 -15.82 -0.05
N ALA A 22 40.88 -15.46 1.07
CA ALA A 22 39.85 -14.46 1.16
C ALA A 22 40.50 -13.07 1.15
N GLN A 23 40.31 -12.33 0.04
CA GLN A 23 40.82 -10.98 -0.07
C GLN A 23 39.91 -10.00 0.68
N THR A 24 40.50 -8.85 1.02
CA THR A 24 39.81 -7.79 1.76
C THR A 24 39.80 -6.52 0.91
N LEU A 25 38.64 -5.89 0.82
CA LEU A 25 38.50 -4.54 0.29
C LEU A 25 38.37 -3.58 1.47
N THR A 26 39.33 -2.67 1.61
CA THR A 26 39.33 -1.60 2.62
C THR A 26 39.22 -0.25 1.95
N GLY A 27 38.86 0.78 2.69
CA GLY A 27 38.88 2.14 2.16
C GLY A 27 38.14 3.12 3.06
N CYS A 28 38.13 4.37 2.64
CA CYS A 28 37.45 5.44 3.35
C CYS A 28 36.57 6.27 2.40
N VAL A 29 35.45 6.75 2.93
CA VAL A 29 34.51 7.62 2.23
C VAL A 29 34.51 8.98 2.90
N VAL A 30 34.76 10.04 2.12
CA VAL A 30 34.81 11.42 2.60
C VAL A 30 33.94 12.33 1.74
N GLY A 31 33.56 13.48 2.27
CA GLY A 31 32.85 14.51 1.51
C GLY A 31 33.80 15.14 0.46
N LYS A 32 33.27 15.41 -0.75
CA LYS A 32 34.04 15.98 -1.86
C LYS A 32 34.49 17.41 -1.55
N ASP A 33 33.65 18.21 -0.93
CA ASP A 33 33.87 19.63 -0.73
C ASP A 33 34.57 19.95 0.59
N ASP A 34 34.29 19.20 1.66
CA ASP A 34 34.79 19.45 3.00
C ASP A 34 35.84 18.44 3.49
N CYS A 35 36.08 17.39 2.71
CA CYS A 35 37.00 16.28 3.02
C CYS A 35 36.75 15.62 4.39
N LYS A 36 35.58 15.83 5.00
CA LYS A 36 35.22 15.20 6.27
C LYS A 36 34.81 13.75 6.08
N PRO A 37 35.12 12.88 7.06
CA PRO A 37 34.70 11.49 7.00
C PRO A 37 33.18 11.38 6.99
N ILE A 38 32.64 10.51 6.10
CA ILE A 38 31.23 10.20 6.03
C ILE A 38 31.00 8.89 6.77
N ALA A 39 30.47 8.97 7.98
CA ALA A 39 30.09 7.81 8.76
C ALA A 39 28.83 7.16 8.21
N TYR A 40 28.77 5.84 8.31
CA TYR A 40 27.58 5.03 7.98
C TYR A 40 27.17 5.06 6.51
N ALA A 41 28.06 5.42 5.59
CA ALA A 41 27.86 5.23 4.17
C ALA A 41 27.82 3.74 3.85
N SER A 42 26.88 3.33 3.02
CA SER A 42 26.77 1.96 2.52
C SER A 42 27.72 1.77 1.35
N VAL A 43 28.60 0.77 1.43
CA VAL A 43 29.48 0.33 0.35
C VAL A 43 29.05 -1.06 -0.07
N THR A 44 28.48 -1.22 -1.25
CA THR A 44 27.91 -2.49 -1.75
C THR A 44 28.63 -2.92 -3.02
N LEU A 45 29.09 -4.16 -3.10
CA LEU A 45 29.61 -4.78 -4.31
C LEU A 45 28.49 -5.45 -5.09
N LYS A 46 28.17 -4.94 -6.31
CA LYS A 46 27.03 -5.42 -7.12
C LYS A 46 27.10 -6.90 -7.45
N GLU A 47 28.28 -7.39 -7.84
CA GLU A 47 28.45 -8.75 -8.33
C GLU A 47 28.26 -9.81 -7.23
N ASN A 48 28.76 -9.50 -6.03
CA ASN A 48 28.84 -10.46 -4.93
C ASN A 48 27.88 -10.15 -3.78
N ARG A 49 27.19 -9.01 -3.85
CA ARG A 49 26.29 -8.50 -2.79
C ARG A 49 26.94 -8.41 -1.41
N LEU A 50 28.26 -8.33 -1.38
CA LEU A 50 29.00 -8.03 -0.18
C LEU A 50 28.86 -6.53 0.10
N TYR A 51 28.73 -6.17 1.36
CA TYR A 51 28.62 -4.77 1.74
C TYR A 51 29.24 -4.53 3.11
N ALA A 52 29.57 -3.29 3.36
CA ALA A 52 29.92 -2.76 4.67
C ALA A 52 29.34 -1.35 4.83
N PHE A 53 29.26 -0.91 6.07
CA PHE A 53 29.03 0.50 6.37
C PHE A 53 30.36 1.10 6.86
N THR A 54 30.56 2.37 6.54
CA THR A 54 31.69 3.11 7.08
C THR A 54 31.50 3.35 8.59
N ASP A 55 32.60 3.32 9.32
CA ASP A 55 32.66 3.64 10.75
C ASP A 55 32.59 5.17 10.99
N GLU A 56 32.73 5.62 12.24
CA GLU A 56 32.73 7.05 12.61
C GLU A 56 33.86 7.86 11.95
N LYS A 57 34.92 7.18 11.51
CA LYS A 57 36.06 7.77 10.78
C LYS A 57 35.85 7.71 9.26
N GLY A 58 34.70 7.28 8.80
CA GLY A 58 34.37 7.12 7.38
C GLY A 58 35.04 5.92 6.72
N CYS A 59 35.65 4.99 7.44
CA CYS A 59 36.40 3.87 6.88
C CYS A 59 35.58 2.57 6.93
N PHE A 60 35.80 1.68 5.95
CA PHE A 60 35.11 0.41 5.84
C PHE A 60 36.02 -0.75 5.51
N THR A 61 35.58 -1.97 5.79
CA THR A 61 36.27 -3.22 5.47
C THR A 61 35.27 -4.26 5.02
N ILE A 62 35.42 -4.75 3.78
CA ILE A 62 34.65 -5.88 3.25
C ILE A 62 35.59 -7.08 3.15
N LYS A 63 35.30 -8.14 3.89
CA LYS A 63 36.07 -9.40 3.89
C LYS A 63 35.46 -10.39 2.89
N ASN A 64 36.26 -11.37 2.49
CA ASN A 64 35.86 -12.46 1.58
C ASN A 64 35.44 -11.97 0.18
N VAL A 65 36.12 -10.93 -0.32
CA VAL A 65 35.85 -10.42 -1.68
C VAL A 65 36.59 -11.31 -2.69
N PRO A 66 35.90 -11.83 -3.72
CA PRO A 66 36.52 -12.61 -4.78
C PRO A 66 37.49 -11.76 -5.59
N LYS A 67 38.56 -12.38 -6.07
CA LYS A 67 39.52 -11.76 -6.98
C LYS A 67 38.85 -11.40 -8.32
N GLY A 68 39.17 -10.25 -8.87
CA GLY A 68 38.63 -9.78 -10.16
C GLY A 68 38.12 -8.35 -10.11
N LYS A 69 37.47 -7.94 -11.19
CA LYS A 69 36.79 -6.63 -11.28
C LYS A 69 35.45 -6.71 -10.56
N CYS A 70 35.21 -5.79 -9.65
CA CYS A 70 33.95 -5.63 -8.93
C CYS A 70 33.48 -4.18 -9.06
N THR A 71 32.16 -4.01 -9.12
CA THR A 71 31.52 -2.69 -9.14
C THR A 71 31.04 -2.36 -7.73
N ALA A 72 31.69 -1.38 -7.10
CA ALA A 72 31.29 -0.86 -5.80
C ALA A 72 30.29 0.28 -6.00
N VAL A 73 29.16 0.22 -5.30
CA VAL A 73 28.18 1.29 -5.19
C VAL A 73 28.25 1.84 -3.79
N ILE A 74 28.50 3.12 -3.70
CA ILE A 74 28.64 3.84 -2.43
C ILE A 74 27.49 4.83 -2.33
N SER A 75 26.67 4.70 -1.29
CA SER A 75 25.53 5.59 -1.05
C SER A 75 25.47 6.02 0.41
N CYS A 76 25.12 7.26 0.61
CA CYS A 76 24.84 7.83 1.93
C CYS A 76 23.72 8.86 1.78
N LEU A 77 22.82 8.90 2.75
CA LEU A 77 21.75 9.88 2.73
C LEU A 77 22.31 11.31 2.80
N GLY A 78 21.91 12.15 1.86
CA GLY A 78 22.42 13.53 1.72
C GLY A 78 23.68 13.64 0.84
N TYR A 79 24.07 12.54 0.16
CA TYR A 79 25.18 12.50 -0.78
C TYR A 79 24.76 11.77 -2.07
N ALA A 80 25.29 12.23 -3.20
CA ALA A 80 25.09 11.58 -4.49
C ALA A 80 25.71 10.18 -4.47
N GLU A 81 24.93 9.18 -4.92
CA GLU A 81 25.43 7.81 -5.08
C GLU A 81 26.57 7.77 -6.09
N GLN A 82 27.63 7.08 -5.76
CA GLN A 82 28.77 6.91 -6.65
C GLN A 82 29.02 5.44 -6.95
N THR A 83 29.18 5.12 -8.23
CA THR A 83 29.53 3.78 -8.70
C THR A 83 30.99 3.77 -9.16
N VAL A 84 31.82 2.89 -8.60
CA VAL A 84 33.24 2.78 -8.90
C VAL A 84 33.61 1.34 -9.21
N VAL A 85 34.37 1.12 -10.29
CA VAL A 85 34.93 -0.19 -10.61
C VAL A 85 36.25 -0.35 -9.90
N VAL A 86 36.39 -1.40 -9.06
CA VAL A 86 37.59 -1.73 -8.33
C VAL A 86 38.11 -3.11 -8.75
N THR A 87 39.41 -3.26 -8.92
CA THR A 87 40.04 -4.54 -9.20
C THR A 87 40.67 -5.11 -7.94
N ILE A 88 40.23 -6.29 -7.53
CA ILE A 88 40.70 -6.99 -6.35
C ILE A 88 41.85 -7.90 -6.74
N ASN A 89 43.05 -7.64 -6.20
CA ASN A 89 44.27 -8.42 -6.40
C ASN A 89 44.45 -9.46 -5.29
N ASN A 90 45.57 -10.22 -5.32
CA ASN A 90 45.87 -11.23 -4.29
C ASN A 90 46.03 -10.63 -2.90
N ASP A 91 46.50 -9.39 -2.80
CA ASP A 91 46.74 -8.65 -1.55
C ASP A 91 45.54 -7.82 -1.10
N GLY A 92 44.37 -7.97 -1.79
CA GLY A 92 43.19 -7.15 -1.59
C GLY A 92 43.17 -5.89 -2.45
N ALA A 93 42.38 -4.90 -2.06
CA ALA A 93 42.32 -3.58 -2.69
C ALA A 93 41.93 -2.50 -1.68
N THR A 94 42.35 -1.26 -1.98
CA THR A 94 41.95 -0.08 -1.21
C THR A 94 41.12 0.82 -2.12
N LEU A 95 39.94 1.25 -1.64
CA LEU A 95 39.01 2.09 -2.36
C LEU A 95 38.67 3.33 -1.54
N ASN A 96 39.22 4.47 -1.90
CA ASN A 96 38.89 5.76 -1.29
C ASN A 96 37.96 6.53 -2.21
N VAL A 97 36.84 6.98 -1.66
CA VAL A 97 35.75 7.62 -2.42
C VAL A 97 35.42 8.98 -1.85
N ARG A 98 35.15 9.94 -2.72
CA ARG A 98 34.68 11.27 -2.34
C ARG A 98 33.28 11.47 -2.85
N LEU A 99 32.28 11.50 -1.95
CA LEU A 99 30.89 11.74 -2.31
C LEU A 99 30.59 13.24 -2.34
N ALA A 100 29.96 13.69 -3.39
CA ALA A 100 29.43 15.04 -3.46
C ALA A 100 28.19 15.16 -2.56
N GLU A 101 28.02 16.27 -1.85
CA GLU A 101 26.75 16.53 -1.16
C GLU A 101 25.66 16.62 -2.20
N ASP A 102 24.63 15.81 -2.05
CA ASP A 102 23.41 15.88 -2.84
C ASP A 102 22.38 16.66 -2.06
N ASN A 103 21.96 17.78 -2.63
CA ASN A 103 20.86 18.57 -2.07
C ASN A 103 19.55 17.84 -2.37
N LEU A 104 19.25 16.75 -1.64
CA LEU A 104 17.93 16.10 -1.68
C LEU A 104 17.28 16.05 -3.08
N GLN A 105 18.07 15.92 -4.15
CA GLN A 105 17.58 15.23 -5.31
C GLN A 105 17.44 13.78 -4.83
N LEU A 106 16.24 13.43 -4.36
CA LEU A 106 15.79 12.07 -4.52
C LEU A 106 15.86 11.87 -6.02
N ASP A 107 16.99 11.31 -6.47
CA ASP A 107 17.08 10.86 -7.84
C ASP A 107 15.76 10.16 -8.12
N GLU A 108 15.08 10.62 -9.14
CA GLU A 108 13.98 9.94 -9.77
C GLU A 108 14.43 8.50 -9.90
N VAL A 109 14.08 7.67 -8.90
CA VAL A 109 14.38 6.25 -8.94
C VAL A 109 13.55 5.76 -10.11
N GLN A 110 14.17 5.68 -11.27
CA GLN A 110 13.60 5.03 -12.45
C GLN A 110 13.38 3.56 -12.07
N VAL A 111 12.31 3.33 -11.34
CA VAL A 111 11.82 1.98 -11.05
C VAL A 111 11.07 1.54 -12.29
N VAL A 112 11.84 1.11 -13.29
CA VAL A 112 11.29 0.37 -14.41
C VAL A 112 10.48 -0.80 -13.86
N ALA A 113 9.32 -1.09 -14.45
CA ALA A 113 8.43 -2.19 -14.06
C ALA A 113 9.17 -3.53 -14.12
N HIS A 114 9.89 -3.83 -13.08
CA HIS A 114 10.59 -5.10 -12.92
C HIS A 114 10.02 -5.81 -11.70
N ARG A 115 9.58 -7.05 -11.91
CA ARG A 115 9.47 -7.99 -10.81
C ARG A 115 10.77 -7.86 -10.00
N LYS A 116 10.69 -7.34 -8.78
CA LYS A 116 11.86 -7.24 -7.91
C LYS A 116 12.38 -8.64 -7.68
N LYS A 117 13.38 -9.04 -8.48
CA LYS A 117 14.00 -10.39 -8.42
C LYS A 117 14.59 -10.71 -7.06
N ASP A 118 14.68 -9.71 -6.19
CA ASP A 118 15.40 -9.76 -4.93
C ASP A 118 14.50 -9.79 -3.69
N GLU A 119 13.17 -9.82 -3.85
CA GLU A 119 12.24 -9.96 -2.73
C GLU A 119 11.78 -11.41 -2.54
N ILE A 120 11.59 -11.83 -1.26
CA ILE A 120 11.10 -13.18 -0.91
C ILE A 120 9.66 -13.37 -1.39
N THR A 121 8.84 -12.32 -1.24
CA THR A 121 7.45 -12.32 -1.72
C THR A 121 7.40 -11.94 -3.20
N THR A 122 6.48 -12.56 -3.94
CA THR A 122 6.21 -12.12 -5.31
C THR A 122 5.59 -10.74 -5.26
N SER A 123 6.27 -9.74 -5.80
CA SER A 123 5.74 -8.40 -5.95
C SER A 123 5.88 -7.92 -7.40
N TYR A 124 4.95 -7.08 -7.82
CA TYR A 124 4.95 -6.40 -9.12
C TYR A 124 5.04 -4.90 -8.86
N THR A 125 6.03 -4.25 -9.45
CA THR A 125 6.14 -2.80 -9.40
C THR A 125 5.79 -2.22 -10.77
N ILE A 126 4.85 -1.32 -10.81
CA ILE A 126 4.39 -0.57 -11.96
C ILE A 126 4.93 0.84 -11.78
N ASP A 127 5.82 1.25 -12.65
CA ASP A 127 6.46 2.57 -12.61
C ASP A 127 5.67 3.63 -13.36
N ARG A 128 6.07 4.90 -13.22
CA ARG A 128 5.43 6.02 -13.89
C ARG A 128 5.38 5.86 -15.40
N LYS A 129 6.47 5.40 -16.02
CA LYS A 129 6.54 5.20 -17.46
C LYS A 129 5.50 4.19 -17.97
N THR A 130 5.29 3.12 -17.22
CA THR A 130 4.24 2.14 -17.53
C THR A 130 2.85 2.75 -17.37
N LEU A 131 2.63 3.57 -16.32
CA LEU A 131 1.37 4.26 -16.08
C LEU A 131 1.07 5.30 -17.18
N ASP A 132 2.07 6.01 -17.68
CA ASP A 132 1.94 7.01 -18.75
C ASP A 132 1.56 6.36 -20.11
N ASN A 133 2.03 5.14 -20.35
CA ASN A 133 1.70 4.39 -21.56
C ASN A 133 0.28 3.77 -21.52
N GLN A 134 -0.40 3.86 -20.39
CA GLN A 134 -1.75 3.34 -20.18
C GLN A 134 -2.69 4.48 -19.80
N GLN A 135 -3.89 4.48 -20.30
CA GLN A 135 -4.92 5.47 -19.92
C GLN A 135 -5.56 5.06 -18.58
N ILE A 136 -4.87 5.32 -17.48
CA ILE A 136 -5.32 5.01 -16.14
C ILE A 136 -5.95 6.26 -15.52
N MET A 137 -7.21 6.17 -15.11
CA MET A 137 -7.96 7.25 -14.47
C MET A 137 -8.12 7.03 -12.97
N THR A 138 -8.18 5.78 -12.56
CA THR A 138 -8.31 5.36 -11.16
C THR A 138 -7.27 4.31 -10.82
N LEU A 139 -7.01 4.12 -9.55
CA LEU A 139 -6.13 3.05 -9.08
C LEU A 139 -6.67 1.65 -9.45
N ALA A 140 -8.00 1.48 -9.58
CA ALA A 140 -8.58 0.19 -9.96
C ALA A 140 -8.20 -0.23 -11.38
N ASP A 141 -7.95 0.73 -12.27
CA ASP A 141 -7.56 0.46 -13.66
C ASP A 141 -6.19 -0.23 -13.77
N ILE A 142 -5.37 -0.16 -12.72
CA ILE A 142 -4.08 -0.85 -12.63
C ILE A 142 -4.25 -2.38 -12.67
N ALA A 143 -5.42 -2.90 -12.30
CA ALA A 143 -5.70 -4.32 -12.38
C ALA A 143 -5.46 -4.89 -13.79
N GLN A 144 -5.68 -4.10 -14.85
CA GLN A 144 -5.41 -4.51 -16.25
C GLN A 144 -3.92 -4.77 -16.54
N LEU A 145 -3.00 -4.20 -15.76
CA LEU A 145 -1.56 -4.37 -15.90
C LEU A 145 -1.03 -5.59 -15.13
N LEU A 146 -1.86 -6.21 -14.31
CA LEU A 146 -1.50 -7.39 -13.55
C LEU A 146 -1.72 -8.67 -14.39
N PRO A 147 -0.98 -9.75 -14.11
CA PRO A 147 -1.18 -11.04 -14.78
C PRO A 147 -2.63 -11.53 -14.65
N GLY A 148 -3.28 -11.79 -15.77
CA GLY A 148 -4.70 -12.18 -15.82
C GLY A 148 -5.69 -11.02 -15.74
N GLY A 149 -5.21 -9.79 -15.71
CA GLY A 149 -6.04 -8.58 -15.74
C GLY A 149 -6.80 -8.42 -17.05
N LYS A 150 -8.00 -7.87 -16.97
CA LYS A 150 -8.83 -7.55 -18.15
C LYS A 150 -8.69 -6.07 -18.47
N SER A 151 -8.58 -5.76 -19.75
CA SER A 151 -8.65 -4.37 -20.21
C SER A 151 -10.08 -3.85 -20.03
N VAL A 152 -10.21 -2.70 -19.39
CA VAL A 152 -11.48 -2.01 -19.14
C VAL A 152 -11.30 -0.55 -19.57
N ASN A 153 -12.34 0.05 -20.14
CA ASN A 153 -12.32 1.48 -20.44
C ASN A 153 -12.36 2.27 -19.12
N PRO A 154 -11.34 3.07 -18.79
CA PRO A 154 -11.32 3.81 -17.54
C PRO A 154 -12.47 4.81 -17.46
N SER A 155 -13.21 4.77 -16.36
CA SER A 155 -14.33 5.68 -16.10
C SER A 155 -14.48 5.94 -14.60
N LEU A 156 -14.83 7.17 -14.24
CA LEU A 156 -15.15 7.55 -12.86
C LEU A 156 -16.65 7.35 -12.53
N MET A 157 -17.49 7.07 -13.53
CA MET A 157 -18.93 6.86 -13.29
C MET A 157 -19.19 5.66 -12.38
N ASN A 158 -18.44 4.57 -12.60
CA ASN A 158 -18.50 3.39 -11.75
C ASN A 158 -17.43 3.47 -10.67
N ASP A 159 -17.82 3.22 -9.42
CA ASP A 159 -16.86 3.10 -8.32
C ASP A 159 -16.16 1.73 -8.39
N SER A 160 -15.21 1.63 -9.31
CA SER A 160 -14.44 0.41 -9.52
C SER A 160 -13.57 0.09 -8.32
N LYS A 161 -13.62 -1.16 -7.87
CA LYS A 161 -12.83 -1.66 -6.76
C LYS A 161 -11.66 -2.48 -7.28
N LEU A 162 -10.51 -2.32 -6.66
CA LEU A 162 -9.33 -3.11 -7.01
C LEU A 162 -9.39 -4.47 -6.30
N THR A 163 -9.37 -5.54 -7.10
CA THR A 163 -9.36 -6.92 -6.60
C THR A 163 -8.07 -7.60 -7.00
N LEU A 164 -7.36 -8.14 -6.01
CA LEU A 164 -6.16 -8.94 -6.21
C LEU A 164 -6.52 -10.40 -6.25
N ARG A 165 -6.60 -11.33 -6.57
CA ARG A 165 -6.98 -12.75 -6.49
C ARG A 165 -8.37 -12.92 -5.86
N SER A 166 -9.28 -13.45 -6.62
CA SER A 166 -10.53 -13.99 -6.10
C SER A 166 -10.47 -15.50 -6.12
N GLY A 167 -10.57 -16.13 -4.96
CA GLY A 167 -10.81 -17.58 -4.91
C GLY A 167 -12.21 -17.88 -5.41
N SER A 168 -12.40 -18.98 -6.15
CA SER A 168 -13.72 -19.40 -6.65
C SER A 168 -14.74 -19.71 -5.54
N SER A 169 -14.27 -19.87 -4.30
CA SER A 169 -15.09 -20.12 -3.11
C SER A 169 -15.46 -18.86 -2.33
N GLU A 170 -14.88 -17.72 -2.62
CA GLU A 170 -15.24 -16.45 -1.98
C GLU A 170 -16.55 -15.96 -2.58
N ARG A 171 -17.65 -16.35 -1.95
CA ARG A 171 -18.96 -15.74 -2.15
C ARG A 171 -18.95 -14.36 -1.52
N GLY A 172 -18.53 -13.37 -2.24
CA GLY A 172 -18.51 -12.02 -1.71
C GLY A 172 -17.40 -11.22 -2.34
N ASN A 173 -17.10 -10.18 -1.74
CA ASN A 173 -16.35 -9.09 -2.23
C ASN A 173 -14.84 -9.32 -2.10
N ALA A 174 -14.22 -9.97 -3.08
CA ALA A 174 -12.78 -10.20 -3.10
C ALA A 174 -11.96 -8.90 -2.96
N SER A 175 -12.52 -7.75 -3.33
CA SER A 175 -11.90 -6.45 -3.14
C SER A 175 -11.86 -6.00 -1.66
N PHE A 176 -12.78 -6.50 -0.83
CA PHE A 176 -12.78 -6.22 0.61
C PHE A 176 -11.54 -6.77 1.32
N GLY A 177 -11.02 -7.91 0.86
CA GLY A 177 -9.78 -8.51 1.38
C GLY A 177 -8.48 -7.87 0.87
N THR A 178 -8.56 -6.90 -0.06
CA THR A 178 -7.39 -6.21 -0.63
C THR A 178 -7.09 -4.94 0.16
N ALA A 179 -5.90 -4.84 0.72
CA ALA A 179 -5.43 -3.63 1.40
C ALA A 179 -4.81 -2.65 0.41
N ILE A 180 -5.15 -1.38 0.50
CA ILE A 180 -4.55 -0.30 -0.30
C ILE A 180 -3.92 0.71 0.64
N GLU A 181 -2.65 1.02 0.43
CA GLU A 181 -1.93 2.08 1.13
C GLU A 181 -1.45 3.13 0.13
N VAL A 182 -1.71 4.39 0.42
CA VAL A 182 -1.17 5.54 -0.32
C VAL A 182 -0.19 6.26 0.59
N ASP A 183 1.08 6.30 0.20
CA ASP A 183 2.17 6.90 1.00
C ASP A 183 2.27 6.38 2.44
N GLY A 184 1.96 5.09 2.63
CA GLY A 184 1.98 4.43 3.93
C GLY A 184 0.71 4.63 4.78
N VAL A 185 -0.28 5.36 4.25
CA VAL A 185 -1.61 5.53 4.87
C VAL A 185 -2.59 4.53 4.26
N ARG A 186 -3.16 3.70 5.09
CA ARG A 186 -4.15 2.73 4.65
C ARG A 186 -5.48 3.40 4.33
N LEU A 187 -6.04 3.10 3.16
CA LEU A 187 -7.40 3.47 2.81
C LEU A 187 -8.38 2.52 3.54
N ASN A 188 -9.44 3.10 4.05
CA ASN A 188 -10.42 2.37 4.84
C ASN A 188 -11.25 1.41 3.97
N ASN A 189 -11.38 0.15 4.42
CA ASN A 189 -12.21 -0.89 3.79
C ASN A 189 -12.99 -1.72 4.83
N ASN A 190 -13.54 -1.06 5.84
CA ASN A 190 -14.29 -1.69 6.90
C ASN A 190 -15.80 -1.56 6.64
N ALA A 191 -16.55 -2.64 6.85
CA ALA A 191 -18.00 -2.68 6.67
C ALA A 191 -18.75 -1.67 7.55
N MET A 192 -18.30 -1.46 8.81
CA MET A 192 -18.86 -0.46 9.71
C MET A 192 -18.68 0.98 9.21
N MET A 193 -17.75 1.19 8.28
CA MET A 193 -17.53 2.48 7.65
C MET A 193 -18.30 2.65 6.33
N GLY A 194 -19.18 1.72 6.01
CA GLY A 194 -19.95 1.73 4.76
C GLY A 194 -19.21 1.21 3.54
N GLU A 195 -18.01 0.62 3.72
CA GLU A 195 -17.18 0.09 2.63
C GLU A 195 -17.25 -1.44 2.55
N THR A 196 -18.47 -1.96 2.39
CA THR A 196 -18.71 -3.41 2.29
C THR A 196 -18.20 -4.02 0.99
N ALA A 197 -18.04 -3.20 -0.05
CA ALA A 197 -17.61 -3.62 -1.38
C ALA A 197 -16.08 -3.47 -1.62
N GLY A 198 -15.30 -3.13 -0.61
CA GLY A 198 -13.87 -2.83 -0.71
C GLY A 198 -13.58 -1.33 -0.85
N VAL A 199 -12.29 -1.01 -1.01
CA VAL A 199 -11.82 0.38 -1.03
C VAL A 199 -12.26 1.10 -2.29
N SER A 200 -12.88 2.28 -2.15
CA SER A 200 -13.10 3.19 -3.27
C SER A 200 -11.78 3.79 -3.74
N THR A 201 -11.50 3.71 -5.03
CA THR A 201 -10.29 4.25 -5.64
C THR A 201 -10.51 5.60 -6.34
N ARG A 202 -11.74 6.10 -6.38
CA ARG A 202 -12.11 7.36 -7.04
C ARG A 202 -11.35 8.57 -6.51
N GLY A 203 -11.05 8.59 -5.21
CA GLY A 203 -10.32 9.69 -4.57
C GLY A 203 -8.80 9.68 -4.79
N VAL A 204 -8.25 8.65 -5.46
CA VAL A 204 -6.82 8.54 -5.74
C VAL A 204 -6.56 8.98 -7.18
N SER A 205 -5.90 10.12 -7.34
CA SER A 205 -5.52 10.65 -8.65
C SER A 205 -4.43 9.78 -9.28
N ALA A 206 -4.71 9.18 -10.45
CA ALA A 206 -3.74 8.37 -11.16
C ALA A 206 -2.57 9.19 -11.72
N SER A 207 -2.80 10.46 -12.08
CA SER A 207 -1.78 11.39 -12.57
C SER A 207 -0.71 11.72 -11.51
N ASN A 208 -1.07 11.68 -10.21
CA ASN A 208 -0.15 11.91 -9.10
C ASN A 208 0.58 10.66 -8.62
N ILE A 209 0.36 9.50 -9.23
CA ILE A 209 1.04 8.26 -8.85
C ILE A 209 2.41 8.18 -9.50
N GLU A 210 3.46 7.96 -8.71
CA GLU A 210 4.82 7.69 -9.19
C GLU A 210 5.03 6.21 -9.44
N SER A 211 4.62 5.38 -8.50
CA SER A 211 4.72 3.93 -8.64
C SER A 211 3.68 3.20 -7.82
N VAL A 212 3.34 2.00 -8.27
CA VAL A 212 2.47 1.08 -7.54
C VAL A 212 3.18 -0.25 -7.36
N GLU A 213 3.27 -0.70 -6.13
CA GLU A 213 3.77 -2.02 -5.78
C GLU A 213 2.59 -2.90 -5.36
N VAL A 214 2.42 -4.02 -6.05
CA VAL A 214 1.37 -4.99 -5.78
C VAL A 214 2.00 -6.27 -5.23
N VAL A 215 1.58 -6.67 -4.03
CA VAL A 215 2.02 -7.89 -3.35
C VAL A 215 0.83 -8.84 -3.24
N PRO A 216 0.60 -9.71 -4.24
CA PRO A 216 -0.49 -10.68 -4.21
C PRO A 216 -0.07 -11.93 -3.42
N GLY A 217 -0.57 -12.13 -2.24
CA GLY A 217 -0.28 -13.32 -1.43
C GLY A 217 0.14 -13.00 0.00
N ILE A 218 1.09 -13.76 0.54
CA ILE A 218 1.53 -13.63 1.93
C ILE A 218 2.44 -12.40 2.04
N ALA A 219 1.85 -11.27 2.42
CA ALA A 219 2.58 -10.04 2.68
C ALA A 219 3.32 -10.13 4.04
N SER A 220 4.28 -9.22 4.28
CA SER A 220 4.90 -9.04 5.60
C SER A 220 3.86 -8.90 6.71
N VAL A 221 4.20 -9.31 7.93
CA VAL A 221 3.33 -9.15 9.11
C VAL A 221 3.03 -7.69 9.47
N GLU A 222 3.77 -6.75 8.91
CA GLU A 222 3.47 -5.31 8.97
C GLU A 222 2.04 -5.01 8.46
N TYR A 223 1.53 -5.81 7.53
CA TYR A 223 0.22 -5.63 6.92
C TYR A 223 -0.79 -6.61 7.52
N GLY A 224 -1.77 -6.09 8.25
CA GLY A 224 -2.89 -6.83 8.83
C GLY A 224 -4.21 -6.54 8.15
N ASP A 225 -5.29 -7.13 8.65
CA ASP A 225 -6.67 -6.91 8.22
C ASP A 225 -6.84 -7.04 6.69
N LEU A 226 -6.30 -8.11 6.10
CA LEU A 226 -6.34 -8.41 4.68
C LEU A 226 -6.35 -9.93 4.44
N THR A 227 -6.87 -10.36 3.29
CA THR A 227 -6.85 -11.76 2.83
C THR A 227 -6.19 -11.94 1.47
N ASN A 228 -6.27 -10.96 0.58
CA ASN A 228 -5.91 -11.10 -0.83
C ASN A 228 -4.58 -10.44 -1.22
N GLY A 229 -3.98 -9.68 -0.32
CA GLY A 229 -2.72 -8.99 -0.57
C GLY A 229 -2.80 -7.49 -0.34
N VAL A 230 -1.71 -6.79 -0.68
CA VAL A 230 -1.57 -5.34 -0.47
C VAL A 230 -1.12 -4.63 -1.74
N VAL A 231 -1.69 -3.45 -1.96
CA VAL A 231 -1.29 -2.49 -3.01
C VAL A 231 -0.74 -1.26 -2.34
N LYS A 232 0.51 -0.94 -2.64
CA LYS A 232 1.21 0.23 -2.11
C LYS A 232 1.37 1.24 -3.22
N VAL A 233 0.83 2.40 -3.01
CA VAL A 233 0.90 3.53 -3.94
C VAL A 233 1.88 4.55 -3.39
N LYS A 234 2.79 5.00 -4.23
CA LYS A 234 3.66 6.13 -3.95
C LYS A 234 3.27 7.28 -4.85
N THR A 235 3.06 8.45 -4.28
CA THR A 235 2.79 9.67 -5.04
C THR A 235 4.09 10.32 -5.50
N ARG A 236 3.99 11.20 -6.50
CA ARG A 236 5.13 11.95 -7.06
C ARG A 236 5.78 12.82 -6.00
N ARG A 237 7.10 12.76 -5.94
CA ARG A 237 7.95 13.51 -4.99
C ARG A 237 9.21 13.99 -5.68
N GLY A 238 9.92 14.90 -5.02
CA GLY A 238 11.17 15.43 -5.54
C GLY A 238 11.00 16.76 -6.29
N SER A 239 12.12 17.35 -6.69
CA SER A 239 12.13 18.55 -7.52
C SER A 239 11.75 18.19 -8.96
N SER A 240 10.78 18.88 -9.53
CA SER A 240 10.35 18.67 -10.91
C SER A 240 9.94 20.00 -11.56
N PRO A 241 10.07 20.14 -12.88
CA PRO A 241 9.50 21.27 -13.61
C PRO A 241 7.96 21.28 -13.47
N PHE A 242 7.31 22.28 -14.03
CA PHE A 242 5.86 22.22 -14.26
C PHE A 242 5.56 21.11 -15.26
N ILE A 243 4.70 20.19 -14.87
CA ILE A 243 4.22 19.08 -15.70
C ILE A 243 2.72 19.28 -15.86
N LEU A 244 2.29 19.49 -17.09
CA LEU A 244 0.88 19.55 -17.47
C LEU A 244 0.55 18.26 -18.22
N GLU A 245 -0.39 17.50 -17.69
CA GLU A 245 -0.88 16.26 -18.28
C GLU A 245 -2.32 16.43 -18.77
N GLY A 246 -2.62 15.98 -19.96
CA GLY A 246 -3.97 15.89 -20.50
C GLY A 246 -4.26 14.47 -20.95
N SER A 247 -5.40 13.91 -20.55
CA SER A 247 -5.85 12.60 -20.99
C SER A 247 -7.30 12.64 -21.43
N ILE A 248 -7.58 12.05 -22.58
CA ILE A 248 -8.92 12.00 -23.18
C ILE A 248 -9.15 10.58 -23.67
N ASN A 249 -10.25 10.00 -23.24
CA ASN A 249 -10.79 8.77 -23.83
C ASN A 249 -12.26 8.96 -24.20
N GLN A 250 -12.94 7.92 -24.64
CA GLN A 250 -14.33 7.97 -25.06
C GLN A 250 -15.27 8.54 -23.99
N HIS A 251 -15.02 8.25 -22.73
CA HIS A 251 -15.91 8.61 -21.62
C HIS A 251 -15.31 9.61 -20.62
N THR A 252 -14.00 9.86 -20.65
CA THR A 252 -13.34 10.66 -19.61
C THR A 252 -12.39 11.69 -20.20
N ARG A 253 -12.42 12.88 -19.62
CA ARG A 253 -11.48 13.98 -19.86
C ARG A 253 -10.79 14.32 -18.56
N GLN A 254 -9.49 14.43 -18.57
CA GLN A 254 -8.67 14.73 -17.39
C GLN A 254 -7.60 15.75 -17.76
N ILE A 255 -7.35 16.68 -16.85
CA ILE A 255 -6.22 17.59 -16.88
C ILE A 255 -5.59 17.61 -15.51
N ALA A 256 -4.25 17.56 -15.45
CA ALA A 256 -3.52 17.59 -14.19
C ALA A 256 -2.28 18.49 -14.29
N LEU A 257 -1.95 19.15 -13.20
CA LEU A 257 -0.78 20.01 -13.06
C LEU A 257 0.04 19.55 -11.86
N HIS A 258 1.33 19.35 -12.07
CA HIS A 258 2.27 18.96 -11.02
C HIS A 258 3.47 19.89 -10.98
N LYS A 259 4.01 20.12 -9.79
CA LYS A 259 5.25 20.86 -9.58
C LYS A 259 5.94 20.39 -8.30
N GLY A 260 7.24 20.15 -8.41
CA GLY A 260 8.12 19.96 -7.27
C GLY A 260 9.04 21.17 -7.11
N LEU A 261 9.01 21.80 -5.94
CA LEU A 261 9.81 22.98 -5.60
C LEU A 261 10.88 22.58 -4.60
N ASP A 262 12.14 22.81 -4.96
CA ASP A 262 13.24 22.79 -4.00
C ASP A 262 13.33 24.17 -3.34
N LEU A 263 13.14 24.22 -2.02
CA LEU A 263 13.19 25.44 -1.23
C LEU A 263 14.61 25.84 -0.83
N GLY A 264 15.60 25.04 -1.26
CA GLY A 264 17.02 25.26 -1.01
C GLY A 264 17.61 24.47 0.15
N LYS A 265 18.91 24.68 0.41
CA LYS A 265 19.66 23.95 1.45
C LYS A 265 18.97 24.07 2.81
N ASN A 266 18.59 22.94 3.39
CA ASN A 266 17.96 22.80 4.71
C ASN A 266 16.48 23.20 4.84
N THR A 267 15.82 23.66 3.79
CA THR A 267 14.42 24.09 3.86
C THR A 267 13.47 23.00 3.36
N GLY A 268 13.97 22.03 2.58
CA GLY A 268 13.23 20.87 2.11
C GLY A 268 12.59 21.07 0.74
N LEU A 269 11.67 20.15 0.42
CA LEU A 269 10.98 20.07 -0.86
C LEU A 269 9.48 20.18 -0.65
N ILE A 270 8.80 20.90 -1.54
CA ILE A 270 7.33 20.92 -1.62
C ILE A 270 6.91 20.39 -2.97
N ASN A 271 5.99 19.44 -2.97
CA ASN A 271 5.30 18.99 -4.17
C ASN A 271 3.83 19.37 -4.09
N PHE A 272 3.28 19.87 -5.18
CA PHE A 272 1.85 20.01 -5.31
C PHE A 272 1.35 19.36 -6.60
N SER A 273 0.14 18.85 -6.54
CA SER A 273 -0.58 18.25 -7.65
C SER A 273 -2.03 18.71 -7.61
N LEU A 274 -2.53 19.15 -8.75
CA LEU A 274 -3.93 19.54 -8.94
C LEU A 274 -4.47 18.75 -10.14
N GLU A 275 -5.62 18.13 -9.99
CA GLU A 275 -6.28 17.38 -11.05
C GLU A 275 -7.74 17.77 -11.16
N HIS A 276 -8.22 17.93 -12.38
CA HIS A 276 -9.64 17.94 -12.74
C HIS A 276 -9.93 16.82 -13.71
N ALA A 277 -10.92 15.98 -13.39
CA ALA A 277 -11.38 14.91 -14.26
C ALA A 277 -12.91 14.91 -14.35
N ARG A 278 -13.43 14.62 -15.55
CA ARG A 278 -14.85 14.51 -15.81
C ARG A 278 -15.14 13.27 -16.65
N SER A 279 -15.98 12.38 -16.12
CA SER A 279 -16.37 11.13 -16.76
C SER A 279 -17.87 11.15 -17.08
N PHE A 280 -18.22 10.78 -18.29
CA PHE A 280 -19.59 10.73 -18.79
C PHE A 280 -20.11 9.30 -18.80
N SER A 281 -21.37 9.10 -18.50
CA SER A 281 -22.05 7.81 -18.70
C SER A 281 -22.28 7.54 -20.19
N ASP A 282 -22.64 8.60 -20.91
CA ASP A 282 -22.90 8.61 -22.33
C ASP A 282 -22.41 9.94 -22.91
N ALA A 283 -21.69 9.90 -24.02
CA ALA A 283 -21.20 11.11 -24.68
C ALA A 283 -22.35 12.00 -25.21
N ALA A 284 -23.51 11.42 -25.49
CA ALA A 284 -24.72 12.13 -25.91
C ALA A 284 -25.45 12.81 -24.74
N SER A 285 -25.17 12.41 -23.48
CA SER A 285 -25.78 13.02 -22.27
C SER A 285 -24.70 13.66 -21.39
N PRO A 286 -24.30 14.90 -21.70
CA PRO A 286 -23.24 15.59 -20.96
C PRO A 286 -23.63 15.98 -19.53
N TYR A 287 -24.90 15.97 -19.19
CA TYR A 287 -25.41 16.32 -17.88
C TYR A 287 -25.11 15.27 -16.81
N THR A 288 -25.11 13.99 -17.18
CA THR A 288 -24.79 12.90 -16.26
C THR A 288 -23.30 12.60 -16.35
N ALA A 289 -22.50 13.39 -15.65
CA ALA A 289 -21.04 13.25 -15.62
C ALA A 289 -20.51 13.32 -14.20
N TYR A 290 -19.69 12.34 -13.81
CA TYR A 290 -18.95 12.40 -12.56
C TYR A 290 -17.78 13.38 -12.71
N GLN A 291 -17.70 14.34 -11.81
CA GLN A 291 -16.58 15.29 -11.72
C GLN A 291 -15.71 14.95 -10.52
N ARG A 292 -14.40 15.07 -10.69
CA ARG A 292 -13.42 14.92 -9.62
C ARG A 292 -12.40 16.03 -9.70
N ASN A 293 -12.19 16.71 -8.57
CA ASN A 293 -11.12 17.67 -8.38
C ASN A 293 -10.26 17.17 -7.20
N VAL A 294 -8.99 16.99 -7.42
CA VAL A 294 -8.05 16.49 -6.39
C VAL A 294 -6.91 17.48 -6.22
N LEU A 295 -6.60 17.80 -4.97
CA LEU A 295 -5.42 18.55 -4.57
C LEU A 295 -4.57 17.67 -3.67
N SER A 296 -3.27 17.62 -3.95
CA SER A 296 -2.28 16.96 -3.09
C SER A 296 -1.11 17.90 -2.84
N LEU A 297 -0.70 17.98 -1.59
CA LEU A 297 0.45 18.75 -1.12
C LEU A 297 1.35 17.83 -0.32
N HIS A 298 2.66 17.85 -0.61
CA HIS A 298 3.66 17.13 0.16
C HIS A 298 4.81 18.06 0.50
N TYR A 299 5.23 18.00 1.75
CA TYR A 299 6.44 18.64 2.23
C TYR A 299 7.38 17.58 2.78
N MET A 300 8.64 17.63 2.37
CA MET A 300 9.68 16.73 2.87
C MET A 300 10.94 17.50 3.22
N ASN A 301 11.51 17.18 4.37
CA ASN A 301 12.81 17.70 4.79
C ASN A 301 13.62 16.65 5.54
N VAL A 302 14.94 16.76 5.48
CA VAL A 302 15.86 15.91 6.23
C VAL A 302 16.70 16.75 7.17
N PHE A 303 16.56 16.47 8.45
CA PHE A 303 17.33 17.10 9.53
C PHE A 303 18.52 16.22 9.93
N MET A 304 19.50 16.80 10.58
CA MET A 304 20.69 16.08 11.12
C MET A 304 21.41 15.21 10.08
N LYS A 305 21.50 15.68 8.84
CA LYS A 305 21.98 14.94 7.65
C LYS A 305 23.34 14.23 7.87
N LYS A 306 24.22 14.79 8.69
CA LYS A 306 25.60 14.30 8.86
C LYS A 306 25.77 13.24 9.96
N THR A 307 24.82 13.10 10.88
CA THR A 307 24.96 12.19 12.02
C THR A 307 23.90 11.12 12.07
N GLN A 308 22.67 11.51 12.28
CA GLN A 308 21.50 10.64 12.43
C GLN A 308 20.33 11.25 11.65
N PRO A 309 20.30 11.05 10.32
CA PRO A 309 19.29 11.68 9.48
C PRO A 309 17.86 11.40 9.96
N LEU A 310 17.10 12.46 10.16
CA LEU A 310 15.69 12.43 10.47
C LEU A 310 14.92 13.01 9.27
N THR A 311 14.22 12.17 8.55
CA THR A 311 13.33 12.58 7.46
C THR A 311 11.95 12.86 8.00
N LEU A 312 11.47 14.07 7.79
CA LEU A 312 10.09 14.49 8.01
C LEU A 312 9.37 14.52 6.65
N ASP A 313 8.23 13.86 6.57
CA ASP A 313 7.35 13.85 5.39
C ASP A 313 5.93 14.20 5.86
N ILE A 314 5.36 15.27 5.34
CA ILE A 314 4.00 15.72 5.64
C ILE A 314 3.21 15.70 4.34
N GLY A 315 2.11 14.97 4.33
CA GLY A 315 1.18 14.91 3.21
C GLY A 315 -0.18 15.48 3.58
N LEU A 316 -0.79 16.20 2.66
CA LEU A 316 -2.17 16.62 2.71
C LEU A 316 -2.80 16.37 1.35
N ASN A 317 -3.91 15.68 1.33
CA ASN A 317 -4.67 15.39 0.13
C ASN A 317 -6.14 15.66 0.35
N GLY A 318 -6.81 16.14 -0.68
CA GLY A 318 -8.25 16.38 -0.64
C GLY A 318 -8.87 16.23 -2.02
N GLY A 319 -10.10 15.75 -2.04
CA GLY A 319 -10.88 15.56 -3.25
C GLY A 319 -12.29 16.07 -3.07
N VAL A 320 -12.82 16.66 -4.14
CA VAL A 320 -14.24 17.04 -4.25
C VAL A 320 -14.78 16.43 -5.51
N GLY A 321 -15.85 15.64 -5.39
CA GLY A 321 -16.42 14.92 -6.51
C GLY A 321 -17.92 14.67 -6.40
N GLY A 322 -18.46 14.12 -7.48
CA GLY A 322 -19.85 13.73 -7.55
C GLY A 322 -20.51 14.00 -8.90
N TYR A 323 -21.80 13.71 -8.99
CA TYR A 323 -22.63 14.03 -10.15
C TYR A 323 -24.09 14.20 -9.75
N ASP A 324 -24.87 14.83 -10.62
CA ASP A 324 -26.31 15.03 -10.48
C ASP A 324 -26.99 14.72 -11.82
N SER A 325 -27.64 13.57 -11.90
CA SER A 325 -28.38 13.16 -13.10
C SER A 325 -29.68 13.92 -13.31
N LYS A 326 -30.19 14.61 -12.26
CA LYS A 326 -31.39 15.45 -12.36
C LYS A 326 -31.18 16.66 -13.29
N ALA A 327 -29.94 17.04 -13.53
CA ALA A 327 -29.61 18.14 -14.44
C ALA A 327 -29.89 17.81 -15.91
N ASP A 328 -30.13 16.54 -16.27
CA ASP A 328 -30.49 16.13 -17.64
C ASP A 328 -31.97 16.40 -17.90
N PRO A 329 -32.33 17.37 -18.77
CA PRO A 329 -33.69 17.78 -18.99
C PRO A 329 -34.54 16.73 -19.74
N ASP A 330 -33.90 15.80 -20.45
CA ASP A 330 -34.58 14.88 -21.35
C ASP A 330 -34.74 13.47 -20.76
N ARG A 331 -33.99 13.13 -19.71
CA ARG A 331 -33.91 11.75 -19.24
C ARG A 331 -34.41 11.49 -17.83
N ASN A 332 -34.45 12.48 -16.95
CA ASN A 332 -34.62 12.27 -15.52
C ASN A 332 -35.81 13.00 -14.93
N LEU A 333 -36.93 13.04 -15.67
CA LEU A 333 -38.16 13.68 -15.22
C LEU A 333 -38.76 12.95 -14.01
N ASP A 334 -38.76 11.61 -14.05
CA ASP A 334 -39.38 10.74 -13.05
C ASP A 334 -38.41 9.95 -12.20
N SER A 335 -37.11 10.04 -12.50
CA SER A 335 -36.08 9.39 -11.72
C SER A 335 -34.75 10.12 -11.84
N TYR A 336 -33.97 10.17 -10.76
CA TYR A 336 -32.63 10.74 -10.77
C TYR A 336 -31.77 10.12 -9.68
N TYR A 337 -30.46 10.30 -9.85
CA TYR A 337 -29.47 9.91 -8.87
C TYR A 337 -28.40 11.02 -8.70
N LYS A 338 -28.13 11.38 -7.45
CA LYS A 338 -27.11 12.37 -7.10
C LYS A 338 -26.05 11.72 -6.22
N VAL A 339 -24.82 12.08 -6.44
CA VAL A 339 -23.67 11.65 -5.63
C VAL A 339 -22.84 12.87 -5.25
N LYS A 340 -22.47 12.95 -3.98
CA LYS A 340 -21.43 13.81 -3.45
C LYS A 340 -20.37 12.91 -2.85
N ASP A 341 -19.12 13.05 -3.30
CA ASP A 341 -18.00 12.22 -2.89
C ASP A 341 -16.79 13.10 -2.60
N ASN A 342 -16.75 13.64 -1.38
CA ASN A 342 -15.68 14.50 -0.92
C ASN A 342 -14.80 13.76 0.09
N ASN A 343 -13.51 14.02 0.06
CA ASN A 343 -12.57 13.44 1.00
C ASN A 343 -11.45 14.42 1.36
N VAL A 344 -10.87 14.23 2.53
CA VAL A 344 -9.64 14.90 2.96
C VAL A 344 -8.86 13.95 3.84
N GLY A 345 -7.55 13.97 3.68
CA GLY A 345 -6.64 13.19 4.48
C GLY A 345 -5.32 13.91 4.68
N GLY A 346 -4.64 13.57 5.74
CA GLY A 346 -3.31 14.08 6.03
C GLY A 346 -2.48 13.04 6.77
N ASN A 347 -1.19 13.11 6.56
CA ASN A 347 -0.24 12.26 7.24
C ASN A 347 1.04 13.00 7.61
N VAL A 348 1.66 12.54 8.68
CA VAL A 348 3.01 12.92 9.10
C VAL A 348 3.80 11.64 9.26
N ARG A 349 4.95 11.56 8.58
CA ARG A 349 5.87 10.45 8.70
C ARG A 349 7.24 10.97 9.12
N LEU A 350 7.82 10.30 10.10
CA LEU A 350 9.17 10.51 10.61
C LEU A 350 9.96 9.23 10.40
N ASP A 351 11.05 9.31 9.64
CA ASP A 351 12.00 8.22 9.44
C ASP A 351 13.34 8.64 10.04
N TRP A 352 13.72 8.03 11.17
CA TRP A 352 14.91 8.38 11.91
C TRP A 352 15.96 7.28 11.81
N LEU A 353 17.04 7.55 11.10
CA LEU A 353 18.17 6.66 10.98
C LEU A 353 19.11 6.85 12.19
N LEU A 354 18.94 6.03 13.20
CA LEU A 354 19.71 6.07 14.45
C LEU A 354 21.06 5.36 14.33
N ASN A 355 21.08 4.26 13.59
CA ASN A 355 22.23 3.38 13.35
C ASN A 355 23.03 2.99 14.62
N LYS A 356 22.32 2.74 15.72
CA LYS A 356 22.90 2.26 16.96
C LYS A 356 23.08 0.74 16.96
N SER A 357 23.85 0.21 17.89
CA SER A 357 24.07 -1.25 18.00
C SER A 357 22.78 -2.04 18.22
N TRP A 358 21.78 -1.45 18.88
CA TRP A 358 20.51 -2.06 19.28
C TRP A 358 19.32 -1.63 18.40
N ILE A 359 19.48 -0.60 17.55
CA ILE A 359 18.44 -0.14 16.61
C ILE A 359 19.09 0.51 15.40
N THR A 360 18.61 0.19 14.21
CA THR A 360 19.08 0.82 12.97
C THR A 360 18.24 2.05 12.65
N ASN A 361 16.91 1.90 12.57
CA ASN A 361 16.04 3.03 12.29
C ASN A 361 14.70 2.89 13.01
N LEU A 362 14.09 4.03 13.28
CA LEU A 362 12.78 4.18 13.86
C LEU A 362 11.88 4.92 12.86
N ASN A 363 10.70 4.37 12.60
CA ASN A 363 9.70 4.99 11.73
C ASN A 363 8.43 5.25 12.55
N PHE A 364 7.93 6.47 12.46
CA PHE A 364 6.65 6.85 13.03
C PHE A 364 5.76 7.40 11.91
N THR A 365 4.52 6.97 11.88
CA THR A 365 3.50 7.49 10.96
C THR A 365 2.23 7.81 11.73
N ALA A 366 1.72 9.02 11.58
CA ALA A 366 0.41 9.42 12.06
C ALA A 366 -0.41 9.89 10.85
N ALA A 367 -1.67 9.47 10.77
CA ALA A 367 -2.54 9.89 9.69
C ALA A 367 -3.99 10.02 10.13
N PHE A 368 -4.72 10.85 9.40
CA PHE A 368 -6.18 10.92 9.48
C PHE A 368 -6.77 10.90 8.08
N THR A 369 -7.97 10.33 7.96
CA THR A 369 -8.79 10.37 6.74
C THR A 369 -10.23 10.67 7.13
N TYR A 370 -10.86 11.53 6.35
CA TYR A 370 -12.28 11.86 6.47
C TYR A 370 -12.91 11.87 5.08
N ALA A 371 -14.10 11.34 4.95
CA ALA A 371 -14.91 11.50 3.75
C ALA A 371 -16.33 11.98 4.08
N ASP A 372 -16.95 12.71 3.14
CA ASP A 372 -18.36 13.09 3.15
C ASP A 372 -18.99 12.56 1.86
N LYS A 373 -19.51 11.34 1.95
CA LYS A 373 -20.13 10.62 0.85
C LYS A 373 -21.64 10.66 1.05
N ARG A 374 -22.35 11.25 0.10
CA ARG A 374 -23.81 11.32 0.10
C ARG A 374 -24.36 10.86 -1.23
N SER A 375 -25.48 10.18 -1.17
CA SER A 375 -26.27 9.84 -2.35
C SER A 375 -27.73 10.19 -2.11
N GLU A 376 -28.41 10.55 -3.18
CA GLU A 376 -29.86 10.73 -3.21
C GLU A 376 -30.35 10.03 -4.48
N SER A 377 -31.27 9.09 -4.31
CA SER A 377 -31.98 8.46 -5.42
C SER A 377 -33.44 8.76 -5.32
N TYR A 378 -34.04 9.03 -6.46
CA TYR A 378 -35.47 9.19 -6.62
C TYR A 378 -35.92 8.30 -7.77
N SER A 379 -36.84 7.40 -7.51
CA SER A 379 -37.29 6.39 -8.47
C SER A 379 -38.76 6.12 -8.33
N ASN A 380 -39.36 5.71 -9.44
CA ASN A 380 -40.74 5.19 -9.45
C ASN A 380 -40.65 3.68 -9.17
N GLU A 381 -41.36 3.25 -8.16
CA GLU A 381 -41.48 1.86 -7.75
C GLU A 381 -42.92 1.36 -7.93
N SER A 382 -43.05 0.05 -8.06
CA SER A 382 -44.41 -0.55 -8.17
C SER A 382 -44.45 -1.96 -7.58
N SER A 383 -45.58 -2.32 -7.02
CA SER A 383 -45.89 -3.69 -6.61
C SER A 383 -47.32 -4.03 -6.93
N SER A 384 -47.58 -5.21 -7.49
CA SER A 384 -48.92 -5.71 -7.80
C SER A 384 -49.64 -6.30 -6.59
N SER A 385 -48.89 -6.64 -5.53
CA SER A 385 -49.45 -7.26 -4.33
C SER A 385 -48.78 -6.77 -3.07
N THR A 386 -49.54 -6.73 -1.98
CA THR A 386 -49.00 -6.47 -0.65
C THR A 386 -48.11 -7.63 -0.20
N GLN A 387 -46.89 -7.31 0.23
CA GLN A 387 -45.96 -8.27 0.78
C GLN A 387 -45.53 -7.83 2.18
N PRO A 388 -45.38 -8.77 3.14
CA PRO A 388 -44.80 -8.45 4.44
C PRO A 388 -43.34 -8.02 4.29
N TYR A 389 -42.92 -7.05 5.09
CA TYR A 389 -41.50 -6.72 5.20
C TYR A 389 -40.74 -7.87 5.86
N ILE A 390 -39.67 -8.32 5.21
CA ILE A 390 -38.84 -9.43 5.69
C ILE A 390 -37.91 -8.97 6.83
N HIS A 391 -37.50 -7.71 6.82
CA HIS A 391 -36.49 -7.17 7.73
C HIS A 391 -37.11 -6.09 8.63
N THR A 392 -37.68 -6.50 9.75
CA THR A 392 -38.10 -5.58 10.79
C THR A 392 -37.49 -5.94 12.13
N LEU A 393 -37.05 -4.93 12.88
CA LEU A 393 -36.64 -5.06 14.28
C LEU A 393 -37.57 -4.26 15.19
N THR A 394 -38.74 -3.83 14.68
CA THR A 394 -39.72 -3.13 15.48
C THR A 394 -40.34 -4.13 16.48
N GLU A 395 -40.24 -3.81 17.76
CA GLU A 395 -40.81 -4.64 18.81
C GLU A 395 -42.33 -4.86 18.62
N GLY A 396 -42.79 -6.08 18.79
CA GLY A 396 -44.19 -6.45 18.64
C GLY A 396 -44.65 -6.76 17.20
N TYR A 397 -43.72 -6.70 16.22
CA TYR A 397 -44.02 -7.07 14.83
C TYR A 397 -43.25 -8.32 14.40
N ASN A 398 -43.89 -9.17 13.61
CA ASN A 398 -43.29 -10.40 13.10
C ASN A 398 -42.68 -10.19 11.69
N ILE A 399 -41.73 -11.06 11.33
CA ILE A 399 -41.17 -11.13 9.98
C ILE A 399 -42.10 -11.90 9.04
N ALA A 400 -41.85 -11.85 7.74
CA ALA A 400 -42.67 -12.48 6.71
C ALA A 400 -42.91 -13.98 6.91
N GLU A 401 -41.95 -14.70 7.48
CA GLU A 401 -42.05 -16.14 7.77
C GLU A 401 -43.16 -16.49 8.76
N ASP A 402 -43.52 -15.55 9.64
CA ASP A 402 -44.61 -15.76 10.60
C ASP A 402 -45.99 -15.46 10.00
N TYR A 403 -46.08 -14.76 8.87
CA TYR A 403 -47.32 -14.36 8.25
C TYR A 403 -48.20 -15.54 7.84
N ASP A 404 -47.60 -16.53 7.19
CA ASP A 404 -48.32 -17.73 6.76
C ASP A 404 -48.69 -18.64 7.92
N LYS A 405 -47.91 -18.63 9.00
CA LYS A 405 -48.13 -19.45 10.21
C LYS A 405 -49.09 -18.82 11.20
N ASN A 406 -49.15 -17.48 11.23
CA ASN A 406 -50.00 -16.74 12.16
C ASN A 406 -50.55 -15.46 11.50
N PRO A 407 -51.64 -15.60 10.72
CA PRO A 407 -52.23 -14.47 10.01
C PRO A 407 -52.74 -13.32 10.90
N SER A 408 -52.94 -13.57 12.18
CA SER A 408 -53.35 -12.55 13.17
C SER A 408 -52.17 -11.82 13.85
N ALA A 409 -50.93 -12.17 13.53
CA ALA A 409 -49.79 -11.48 14.06
C ALA A 409 -49.67 -10.06 13.53
N ASN A 410 -49.06 -9.17 14.33
CA ASN A 410 -48.71 -7.84 13.89
C ASN A 410 -47.59 -7.89 12.87
N ILE A 411 -47.91 -7.59 11.61
CA ILE A 411 -46.95 -7.61 10.50
C ILE A 411 -47.00 -6.27 9.79
N ILE A 412 -45.81 -5.76 9.46
CA ILE A 412 -45.70 -4.55 8.63
C ILE A 412 -45.76 -4.95 7.17
N LEU A 413 -46.74 -4.42 6.48
CA LEU A 413 -47.00 -4.69 5.05
C LEU A 413 -46.40 -3.59 4.18
N GLY A 414 -45.80 -3.99 3.06
CA GLY A 414 -45.34 -3.09 2.03
C GLY A 414 -46.51 -2.47 1.21
N PRO A 415 -46.23 -1.38 0.52
CA PRO A 415 -47.24 -0.72 -0.32
C PRO A 415 -47.60 -1.52 -1.59
N THR A 416 -48.76 -1.22 -2.17
CA THR A 416 -49.17 -1.71 -3.48
C THR A 416 -49.42 -0.55 -4.45
N GLY A 417 -49.48 -0.84 -5.75
CA GLY A 417 -49.64 0.17 -6.79
C GLY A 417 -48.32 0.81 -7.19
N TYR A 418 -48.41 2.09 -7.51
CA TYR A 418 -47.24 2.90 -7.93
C TYR A 418 -46.96 3.97 -6.90
N TRP A 419 -45.69 4.15 -6.57
CA TRP A 419 -45.21 5.21 -5.67
C TRP A 419 -43.86 5.74 -6.07
N TYR A 420 -43.50 6.92 -5.59
CA TYR A 420 -42.16 7.47 -5.72
C TYR A 420 -41.40 7.24 -4.43
N LEU A 421 -40.20 6.71 -4.57
CA LEU A 421 -39.30 6.44 -3.47
C LEU A 421 -38.11 7.38 -3.54
N ARG A 422 -37.87 8.14 -2.46
CA ARG A 422 -36.65 8.92 -2.30
C ARG A 422 -35.80 8.33 -1.18
N VAL A 423 -34.61 7.90 -1.53
CA VAL A 423 -33.63 7.27 -0.62
C VAL A 423 -32.41 8.15 -0.50
N PHE A 424 -31.95 8.32 0.71
CA PHE A 424 -30.71 9.04 1.01
C PHE A 424 -29.69 8.07 1.57
N GLY A 425 -28.45 8.17 1.07
CA GLY A 425 -27.25 7.57 1.65
C GLY A 425 -26.37 8.65 2.24
N ASP A 426 -25.95 8.52 3.49
CA ASP A 426 -25.06 9.45 4.17
C ASP A 426 -23.99 8.67 4.93
N SER A 427 -22.75 8.73 4.44
CA SER A 427 -21.59 8.06 5.01
C SER A 427 -20.46 9.06 5.23
N LYS A 428 -20.03 9.21 6.47
CA LYS A 428 -18.97 10.14 6.89
C LYS A 428 -17.91 9.42 7.71
N PRO A 429 -17.16 8.50 7.09
CA PRO A 429 -16.08 7.79 7.77
C PRO A 429 -14.96 8.74 8.16
N LEU A 430 -14.53 8.62 9.40
CA LEU A 430 -13.37 9.30 9.99
C LEU A 430 -12.47 8.24 10.59
N THR A 431 -11.21 8.23 10.18
CA THR A 431 -10.20 7.28 10.68
C THR A 431 -8.96 8.03 11.11
N TYR A 432 -8.44 7.67 12.26
CA TYR A 432 -7.12 8.04 12.75
C TYR A 432 -6.25 6.80 12.79
N SER A 433 -4.98 6.92 12.43
CA SER A 433 -4.02 5.83 12.52
C SER A 433 -2.68 6.32 13.05
N LEU A 434 -2.06 5.51 13.91
CA LEU A 434 -0.72 5.69 14.41
C LEU A 434 0.05 4.39 14.17
N LYS A 435 1.25 4.49 13.62
CA LYS A 435 2.12 3.33 13.36
C LYS A 435 3.53 3.66 13.82
N LEU A 436 4.11 2.78 14.61
CA LEU A 436 5.49 2.86 15.08
C LEU A 436 6.23 1.59 14.68
N LYS A 437 7.40 1.74 14.05
CA LYS A 437 8.24 0.62 13.61
C LYS A 437 9.68 0.85 14.00
N ALA A 438 10.32 -0.19 14.50
CA ALA A 438 11.75 -0.24 14.77
C ALA A 438 12.39 -1.34 13.92
N ASN A 439 13.45 -1.01 13.22
CA ASN A 439 14.24 -1.99 12.47
C ASN A 439 15.62 -2.11 13.07
N TRP A 440 16.10 -3.35 13.14
CA TRP A 440 17.45 -3.67 13.50
C TRP A 440 18.06 -4.52 12.40
N ASN A 441 19.08 -3.97 11.72
CA ASN A 441 19.76 -4.62 10.61
C ASN A 441 21.19 -4.92 11.01
N LYS A 442 21.58 -6.19 10.99
CA LYS A 442 22.95 -6.63 11.33
C LYS A 442 23.45 -7.70 10.39
N SER A 443 24.76 -7.71 10.20
CA SER A 443 25.44 -8.77 9.47
C SER A 443 26.38 -9.52 10.41
N PHE A 444 26.26 -10.86 10.36
CA PHE A 444 27.07 -11.78 11.16
C PHE A 444 27.75 -12.78 10.21
N GLY A 445 28.97 -12.49 9.80
CA GLY A 445 29.67 -13.32 8.82
C GLY A 445 28.92 -13.40 7.48
N LYS A 446 28.39 -14.59 7.15
CA LYS A 446 27.62 -14.84 5.92
C LYS A 446 26.12 -14.55 6.06
N PHE A 447 25.68 -14.23 7.27
CA PHE A 447 24.27 -13.98 7.57
C PHE A 447 23.98 -12.48 7.62
N ARG A 448 22.89 -12.08 7.00
CA ARG A 448 22.28 -10.77 7.19
C ARG A 448 20.94 -10.98 7.89
N ASN A 449 20.78 -10.36 9.03
CA ASN A 449 19.56 -10.39 9.81
C ASN A 449 18.89 -9.01 9.77
N ARG A 450 17.57 -9.00 9.60
CA ARG A 450 16.73 -7.81 9.70
C ARG A 450 15.53 -8.14 10.56
N LEU A 451 15.54 -7.65 11.78
CA LEU A 451 14.41 -7.72 12.71
C LEU A 451 13.59 -6.44 12.59
N LEU A 452 12.29 -6.60 12.38
CA LEU A 452 11.26 -5.57 12.38
C LEU A 452 10.35 -5.81 13.57
N ILE A 453 10.15 -4.81 14.42
CA ILE A 453 9.14 -4.80 15.48
C ILE A 453 8.27 -3.58 15.27
N GLY A 454 6.97 -3.72 15.43
CA GLY A 454 6.07 -2.59 15.27
C GLY A 454 4.78 -2.71 16.05
N ALA A 455 4.16 -1.55 16.22
CA ALA A 455 2.86 -1.38 16.80
C ALA A 455 2.02 -0.45 15.92
N GLU A 456 0.74 -0.74 15.81
CA GLU A 456 -0.22 0.04 15.05
C GLU A 456 -1.49 0.23 15.87
N TRP A 457 -2.05 1.42 15.83
CA TRP A 457 -3.36 1.73 16.39
C TRP A 457 -4.18 2.46 15.33
N THR A 458 -5.42 2.01 15.16
CA THR A 458 -6.39 2.62 14.25
C THR A 458 -7.71 2.78 14.97
N SER A 459 -8.29 3.96 14.88
CA SER A 459 -9.63 4.25 15.37
C SER A 459 -10.51 4.76 14.24
N SER A 460 -11.61 4.08 13.98
CA SER A 460 -12.51 4.39 12.87
C SER A 460 -13.94 4.59 13.38
N ARG A 461 -14.61 5.62 12.89
CA ARG A 461 -16.02 5.91 13.18
C ARG A 461 -16.70 6.49 11.95
N ASN A 462 -17.94 6.11 11.70
CA ASN A 462 -18.77 6.73 10.69
C ASN A 462 -19.80 7.64 11.36
N LYS A 463 -19.81 8.93 11.00
CA LYS A 463 -20.72 9.96 11.54
C LYS A 463 -21.94 10.19 10.64
N GLY A 464 -22.09 9.40 9.58
CA GLY A 464 -23.19 9.51 8.63
C GLY A 464 -24.46 8.87 9.16
N LYS A 465 -25.60 9.38 8.71
CA LYS A 465 -26.92 8.82 9.06
C LYS A 465 -27.19 7.46 8.40
N GLY A 466 -26.32 7.01 7.48
CA GLY A 466 -26.51 5.76 6.75
C GLY A 466 -27.60 5.86 5.69
N THR A 467 -28.31 4.77 5.46
CA THR A 467 -29.43 4.74 4.51
C THR A 467 -30.72 5.11 5.24
N HIS A 468 -31.38 6.14 4.76
CA HIS A 468 -32.67 6.59 5.27
C HIS A 468 -33.59 7.02 4.12
N TYR A 469 -34.89 7.07 4.42
CA TYR A 469 -35.95 7.27 3.42
C TYR A 469 -36.71 8.55 3.74
N GLU A 470 -37.23 9.23 2.71
CA GLU A 470 -38.09 10.39 2.88
C GLU A 470 -39.40 10.01 3.58
N ASP A 471 -39.97 8.88 3.18
CA ASP A 471 -41.20 8.34 3.77
C ASP A 471 -41.01 6.82 4.01
N MET A 472 -41.01 6.44 5.28
CA MET A 472 -40.84 5.04 5.69
C MET A 472 -41.98 4.12 5.25
N ARG A 473 -43.15 4.64 4.92
CA ARG A 473 -44.26 3.84 4.40
C ARG A 473 -43.97 3.20 3.06
N TYR A 474 -43.08 3.81 2.28
CA TYR A 474 -42.66 3.34 0.96
C TYR A 474 -41.25 2.71 0.96
N ALA A 475 -40.63 2.61 2.10
CA ALA A 475 -39.31 2.02 2.20
C ALA A 475 -39.34 0.49 1.98
N PRO A 476 -38.34 -0.10 1.37
CA PRO A 476 -38.25 -1.56 1.21
C PRO A 476 -37.94 -2.30 2.51
N THR A 477 -37.60 -1.60 3.57
CA THR A 477 -37.40 -2.11 4.93
C THR A 477 -37.97 -1.12 5.92
N TRP A 478 -38.51 -1.62 7.01
CA TRP A 478 -39.07 -0.80 8.09
C TRP A 478 -38.03 -0.15 8.97
N ARG A 479 -36.75 -0.38 8.76
CA ARG A 479 -35.66 0.13 9.57
C ARG A 479 -34.66 0.91 8.74
N GLU A 480 -34.36 2.12 9.18
CA GLU A 480 -33.21 2.86 8.67
C GLU A 480 -31.89 2.22 9.16
N TYR A 481 -30.91 2.21 8.27
CA TYR A 481 -29.58 1.72 8.62
C TYR A 481 -28.68 2.90 8.96
N ARG A 482 -28.38 3.08 10.23
CA ARG A 482 -27.66 4.26 10.75
C ARG A 482 -26.25 3.92 11.19
N PHE A 483 -25.26 4.64 10.66
CA PHE A 483 -23.87 4.51 11.08
C PHE A 483 -23.55 5.36 12.30
N ASP A 484 -24.19 6.52 12.48
CA ASP A 484 -23.88 7.51 13.51
C ASP A 484 -24.14 7.01 14.94
N VAL A 485 -24.99 5.98 15.09
CA VAL A 485 -25.26 5.31 16.38
C VAL A 485 -24.23 4.24 16.72
N LEU A 486 -23.41 3.81 15.75
CA LEU A 486 -22.40 2.79 15.98
C LEU A 486 -21.19 3.37 16.71
N PRO A 487 -20.62 2.65 17.68
CA PRO A 487 -19.44 3.08 18.38
C PRO A 487 -18.20 3.09 17.47
N ALA A 488 -17.13 3.73 17.92
CA ALA A 488 -15.86 3.68 17.21
C ALA A 488 -15.27 2.28 17.27
N LEU A 489 -14.76 1.81 16.14
CA LEU A 489 -13.97 0.59 16.02
C LEU A 489 -12.52 0.94 16.32
N ASN A 490 -11.93 0.33 17.34
CA ASN A 490 -10.52 0.49 17.69
C ASN A 490 -9.77 -0.81 17.37
N ASN A 491 -8.73 -0.71 16.57
CA ASN A 491 -7.85 -1.82 16.26
C ASN A 491 -6.44 -1.50 16.76
N MET A 492 -5.87 -2.38 17.58
CA MET A 492 -4.47 -2.36 17.98
C MET A 492 -3.78 -3.57 17.40
N ALA A 493 -2.60 -3.38 16.84
CA ALA A 493 -1.80 -4.48 16.34
C ALA A 493 -0.38 -4.40 16.87
N LEU A 494 0.16 -5.56 17.26
CA LEU A 494 1.56 -5.75 17.60
C LEU A 494 2.15 -6.79 16.64
N TYR A 495 3.33 -6.53 16.13
CA TYR A 495 3.96 -7.46 15.19
C TYR A 495 5.48 -7.48 15.30
N ALA A 496 6.05 -8.64 15.00
CA ALA A 496 7.47 -8.84 14.88
C ALA A 496 7.77 -9.76 13.69
N GLU A 497 8.77 -9.40 12.89
CA GLU A 497 9.22 -10.16 11.72
C GLU A 497 10.73 -10.20 11.68
N ASP A 498 11.30 -11.37 11.52
CA ASP A 498 12.73 -11.56 11.31
C ASP A 498 12.98 -12.07 9.89
N LYS A 499 13.88 -11.39 9.19
CA LYS A 499 14.35 -11.76 7.86
C LYS A 499 15.83 -12.13 7.94
N LEU A 500 16.11 -13.42 7.75
CA LEU A 500 17.45 -13.95 7.67
C LEU A 500 17.83 -14.22 6.21
N SER A 501 18.92 -13.63 5.75
CA SER A 501 19.49 -13.89 4.42
C SER A 501 20.89 -14.48 4.58
N MET A 502 21.16 -15.59 3.88
CA MET A 502 22.44 -16.30 3.92
C MET A 502 22.94 -16.52 2.49
N ALA A 503 24.13 -16.01 2.19
CA ALA A 503 24.87 -16.38 0.99
C ALA A 503 25.64 -17.66 1.26
N ILE A 504 25.20 -18.79 0.71
CA ILE A 504 25.91 -20.08 0.81
C ILE A 504 27.22 -19.97 0.05
N ASN A 505 27.15 -19.45 -1.17
CA ASN A 505 28.30 -19.13 -2.03
C ASN A 505 27.92 -17.98 -2.99
N THR A 506 28.79 -17.64 -3.93
CA THR A 506 28.59 -16.56 -4.91
C THR A 506 27.36 -16.79 -5.83
N LYS A 507 26.96 -18.06 -6.00
CA LYS A 507 25.86 -18.46 -6.88
C LYS A 507 24.55 -18.78 -6.13
N GLN A 508 24.62 -19.04 -4.83
CA GLN A 508 23.48 -19.55 -4.05
C GLN A 508 23.17 -18.62 -2.88
N ASN A 509 21.90 -18.27 -2.76
CA ASN A 509 21.38 -17.46 -1.66
C ASN A 509 20.10 -18.07 -1.10
N VAL A 510 19.99 -18.13 0.21
CA VAL A 510 18.78 -18.54 0.94
C VAL A 510 18.27 -17.35 1.74
N GLU A 511 17.00 -17.09 1.68
CA GLU A 511 16.32 -16.11 2.48
C GLU A 511 15.13 -16.75 3.18
N LEU A 512 15.01 -16.48 4.47
CA LEU A 512 13.89 -16.92 5.31
C LEU A 512 13.32 -15.70 6.00
N THR A 513 12.00 -15.54 5.95
CA THR A 513 11.27 -14.55 6.74
C THR A 513 10.27 -15.28 7.61
N ALA A 514 10.28 -15.01 8.89
CA ALA A 514 9.30 -15.51 9.85
C ALA A 514 8.78 -14.35 10.69
N GLY A 515 7.48 -14.30 10.88
CA GLY A 515 6.88 -13.23 11.65
C GLY A 515 5.52 -13.61 12.23
N VAL A 516 5.11 -12.82 13.18
CA VAL A 516 3.82 -12.96 13.86
C VAL A 516 3.20 -11.58 14.04
N ARG A 517 1.90 -11.50 13.85
CA ARG A 517 1.09 -10.31 14.12
C ARG A 517 -0.11 -10.71 14.96
N GLU A 518 -0.40 -9.92 15.96
CA GLU A 518 -1.61 -9.99 16.74
C GLU A 518 -2.41 -8.71 16.54
N ASP A 519 -3.63 -8.87 16.05
CA ASP A 519 -4.61 -7.79 15.90
C ASP A 519 -5.67 -7.94 17.01
N ILE A 520 -5.93 -6.87 17.73
CA ILE A 520 -6.91 -6.78 18.81
C ILE A 520 -7.92 -5.70 18.43
N THR A 521 -9.13 -6.12 18.09
CA THR A 521 -10.22 -5.21 17.71
C THR A 521 -11.20 -5.08 18.86
N SER A 522 -11.45 -3.84 19.28
CA SER A 522 -12.41 -3.51 20.32
C SER A 522 -13.56 -2.68 19.75
N ILE A 523 -14.78 -3.12 20.05
CA ILE A 523 -16.03 -2.45 19.67
C ILE A 523 -16.80 -2.19 20.96
N PRO A 524 -16.67 -0.99 21.57
CA PRO A 524 -17.37 -0.66 22.82
C PRO A 524 -18.89 -0.81 22.67
N GLY A 525 -19.54 -1.44 23.63
CA GLY A 525 -20.98 -1.67 23.61
C GLY A 525 -21.47 -2.81 22.71
N SER A 526 -20.57 -3.55 22.08
CA SER A 526 -20.88 -4.78 21.34
C SER A 526 -20.85 -5.99 22.28
N GLU A 527 -21.70 -7.00 22.03
CA GLU A 527 -21.68 -8.29 22.75
C GLU A 527 -20.33 -9.00 22.63
N TYR A 528 -19.60 -8.79 21.53
CA TYR A 528 -18.28 -9.37 21.27
C TYR A 528 -17.17 -8.65 22.06
N GLY A 529 -17.39 -7.42 22.49
CA GLY A 529 -16.44 -6.61 23.28
C GLY A 529 -15.09 -6.44 22.59
N THR A 530 -14.22 -7.42 22.73
CA THR A 530 -12.87 -7.44 22.16
C THR A 530 -12.60 -8.76 21.47
N VAL A 531 -12.13 -8.70 20.22
CA VAL A 531 -11.77 -9.87 19.39
C VAL A 531 -10.29 -9.79 19.06
N GLY A 532 -9.56 -10.89 19.31
CA GLY A 532 -8.14 -11.03 18.98
C GLY A 532 -7.91 -11.97 17.80
N SER A 533 -6.87 -11.73 17.01
CA SER A 533 -6.47 -12.59 15.92
C SER A 533 -4.96 -12.67 15.77
N LEU A 534 -4.42 -13.88 15.92
CA LEU A 534 -3.01 -14.17 15.72
C LEU A 534 -2.75 -14.64 14.28
N SER A 535 -1.80 -14.00 13.61
CA SER A 535 -1.48 -14.18 12.19
C SER A 535 0.02 -14.50 11.99
N PRO A 536 0.44 -15.77 12.17
CA PRO A 536 1.81 -16.18 11.87
C PRO A 536 2.02 -16.30 10.35
N ARG A 537 3.24 -15.94 9.89
CA ARG A 537 3.64 -16.00 8.47
C ARG A 537 5.09 -16.42 8.34
N VAL A 538 5.35 -17.29 7.38
CA VAL A 538 6.70 -17.76 7.03
C VAL A 538 6.85 -17.75 5.52
N ASN A 539 7.92 -17.16 5.03
CA ASN A 539 8.26 -17.16 3.61
C ASN A 539 9.73 -17.58 3.45
N MET A 540 10.00 -18.41 2.45
CA MET A 540 11.33 -18.88 2.11
C MET A 540 11.59 -18.65 0.63
N ARG A 541 12.82 -18.27 0.32
CA ARG A 541 13.32 -18.16 -1.05
C ARG A 541 14.69 -18.82 -1.14
N TYR A 542 14.86 -19.67 -2.13
CA TYR A 542 16.15 -20.18 -2.57
C TYR A 542 16.47 -19.65 -3.96
N MET A 543 17.63 -19.05 -4.14
CA MET A 543 18.07 -18.52 -5.42
C MET A 543 19.37 -19.19 -5.85
N LEU A 544 19.39 -19.67 -7.09
CA LEU A 544 20.56 -20.20 -7.77
C LEU A 544 20.86 -19.31 -8.99
N ARG A 545 22.08 -18.82 -9.11
CA ARG A 545 22.54 -18.03 -10.25
C ARG A 545 23.44 -18.89 -11.12
N PHE A 546 23.21 -18.86 -12.40
CA PHE A 546 24.06 -19.47 -13.41
C PHE A 546 25.06 -18.43 -13.94
N GLY A 547 26.09 -18.85 -14.66
CA GLY A 547 27.05 -17.91 -15.29
C GLY A 547 26.40 -17.06 -16.38
N GLN A 548 27.05 -15.97 -16.76
CA GLN A 548 26.57 -15.05 -17.80
C GLN A 548 26.42 -15.71 -19.18
N GLU A 549 27.13 -16.81 -19.43
CA GLU A 549 27.08 -17.58 -20.68
C GLU A 549 25.94 -18.62 -20.70
N SER A 550 25.18 -18.76 -19.61
CA SER A 550 24.06 -19.68 -19.55
C SER A 550 22.77 -19.04 -20.11
N TRP A 551 22.01 -19.80 -20.89
CA TRP A 551 20.70 -19.36 -21.39
C TRP A 551 19.68 -19.07 -20.26
N VAL A 552 19.92 -19.61 -19.07
CA VAL A 552 19.17 -19.29 -17.84
C VAL A 552 20.06 -18.51 -16.89
N ASN A 553 19.73 -17.27 -16.59
CA ASN A 553 20.53 -16.43 -15.69
C ASN A 553 20.36 -16.80 -14.23
N SER A 554 19.15 -17.15 -13.81
CA SER A 554 18.87 -17.53 -12.41
C SER A 554 17.59 -18.35 -12.28
N LEU A 555 17.58 -19.24 -11.27
CA LEU A 555 16.41 -19.97 -10.81
C LEU A 555 16.08 -19.52 -9.39
N SER A 556 14.82 -19.16 -9.14
CA SER A 556 14.33 -18.81 -7.80
C SER A 556 13.14 -19.68 -7.43
N LEU A 557 13.25 -20.38 -6.32
CA LEU A 557 12.16 -21.13 -5.70
C LEU A 557 11.61 -20.33 -4.52
N HIS A 558 10.31 -20.11 -4.51
CA HIS A 558 9.60 -19.41 -3.46
C HIS A 558 8.59 -20.34 -2.81
N SER A 559 8.53 -20.33 -1.50
CA SER A 559 7.51 -21.01 -0.71
C SER A 559 7.07 -20.11 0.42
N GLY A 560 5.79 -20.14 0.73
CA GLY A 560 5.25 -19.36 1.83
C GLY A 560 4.03 -20.01 2.45
N TRP A 561 3.90 -19.83 3.75
CA TRP A 561 2.75 -20.23 4.54
C TRP A 561 2.38 -19.11 5.51
N GLY A 562 1.10 -18.89 5.68
CA GLY A 562 0.65 -17.88 6.62
C GLY A 562 -0.84 -17.86 6.81
N LYS A 563 -1.24 -17.33 7.97
CA LYS A 563 -2.62 -16.99 8.29
C LYS A 563 -2.81 -15.49 8.13
N SER A 564 -3.84 -15.10 7.42
CA SER A 564 -4.29 -13.71 7.31
C SER A 564 -5.77 -13.65 7.65
N VAL A 565 -6.16 -12.62 8.37
CA VAL A 565 -7.54 -12.44 8.83
C VAL A 565 -7.99 -11.04 8.43
N LYS A 566 -9.21 -10.94 7.92
CA LYS A 566 -9.96 -9.70 7.75
C LYS A 566 -10.96 -9.59 8.89
N LEU A 567 -10.85 -8.54 9.70
CA LEU A 567 -11.68 -8.28 10.87
C LEU A 567 -12.86 -7.34 10.53
#